data_6f3de64955a59f59acbd17ebed65e7df
#
_entry.id   6f3de64955a59f59acbd17ebed65e7df
#
_cell.length_a   1.000
_cell.length_b   1.000
_cell.length_c   1.000
_cell.angle_alpha   90.00
_cell.angle_beta   90.00
_cell.angle_gamma   90.00
#
_symmetry.space_group_name_H-M   'P 1'
#
loop_
_entity.id
_entity.type
_entity.pdbx_description
1 polymer ?
#
loop_
_entity_poly.entity_id
_entity_poly.type
_entity_poly.pdbx_seq_one_letter_code
_entity_poly.pdbx_strand_id
1 'polypeptide(L)'
;VTLFDSNRRSVNRFLRSEGDPIRMTDGLRVRVGGRLAVYPERSTVQLLMDRIDPTFTLGLLGQERTRLLAALSSEGVLRANAEVPIPVVPMHIGLITSLGSAAHADVLHELESSGIGFRVSTFDARTQGAEAPGSVVAAMAAATTLGVDVILLVRGGGAASDLAAFDHEAIARSIASCHLGVWTGIGHESDRSVADE
;
A
#
# COMPACT_ATOMS: atom_id res chain seq x y z
N VAL A 1 -13.18 -2.05 22.45
CA VAL A 1 -13.71 -0.79 21.88
C VAL A 1 -14.86 -1.14 20.96
N THR A 2 -15.96 -0.42 21.07
CA THR A 2 -17.15 -0.63 20.23
C THR A 2 -17.51 0.67 19.54
N LEU A 3 -17.71 0.58 18.22
CA LEU A 3 -18.21 1.67 17.39
C LEU A 3 -19.62 1.32 16.92
N PHE A 4 -20.63 1.97 17.48
CA PHE A 4 -22.02 1.79 17.06
C PHE A 4 -22.29 2.48 15.72
N ASP A 5 -23.29 2.01 14.97
CA ASP A 5 -23.64 2.53 13.65
C ASP A 5 -23.97 4.03 13.65
N SER A 6 -24.59 4.55 14.71
CA SER A 6 -24.85 5.98 14.86
C SER A 6 -23.56 6.79 14.89
N ASN A 7 -22.58 6.34 15.68
CA ASN A 7 -21.28 7.00 15.81
C ASN A 7 -20.39 6.74 14.58
N ARG A 8 -20.51 5.58 13.95
CA ARG A 8 -19.80 5.27 12.70
C ARG A 8 -20.09 6.28 11.58
N ARG A 9 -21.36 6.67 11.46
CA ARG A 9 -21.74 7.71 10.47
C ARG A 9 -21.08 9.06 10.78
N SER A 10 -20.99 9.43 12.05
CA SER A 10 -20.35 10.68 12.47
C SER A 10 -18.85 10.64 12.24
N VAL A 11 -18.18 9.56 12.64
CA VAL A 11 -16.73 9.35 12.44
C VAL A 11 -16.41 9.34 10.94
N ASN A 12 -17.17 8.61 10.12
CA ASN A 12 -16.95 8.59 8.68
C ASN A 12 -17.19 9.95 8.03
N ARG A 13 -18.19 10.73 8.49
CA ARG A 13 -18.41 12.10 8.01
C ARG A 13 -17.23 13.00 8.34
N PHE A 14 -16.70 12.90 9.55
CA PHE A 14 -15.52 13.63 9.96
C PHE A 14 -14.31 13.26 9.10
N LEU A 15 -14.01 11.97 8.89
CA LEU A 15 -12.90 11.55 8.04
C LEU A 15 -13.06 12.08 6.61
N ARG A 16 -14.26 12.06 6.04
CA ARG A 16 -14.53 12.64 4.72
C ARG A 16 -14.30 14.14 4.66
N SER A 17 -14.66 14.88 5.71
CA SER A 17 -14.41 16.34 5.75
C SER A 17 -12.91 16.68 5.82
N GLU A 18 -12.09 15.74 6.32
CA GLU A 18 -10.62 15.84 6.33
C GLU A 18 -9.97 15.26 5.06
N GLY A 19 -10.75 14.86 4.05
CA GLY A 19 -10.23 14.29 2.81
C GLY A 19 -9.93 12.78 2.87
N ASP A 20 -10.61 12.04 3.76
CA ASP A 20 -10.41 10.59 3.97
C ASP A 20 -8.93 10.18 4.18
N PRO A 21 -8.20 10.85 5.10
CA PRO A 21 -6.76 10.66 5.24
C PRO A 21 -6.38 9.25 5.72
N ILE A 22 -7.29 8.58 6.42
CA ILE A 22 -7.11 7.21 6.90
C ILE A 22 -8.33 6.35 6.60
N ARG A 23 -8.06 5.09 6.21
CA ARG A 23 -9.07 4.05 6.11
C ARG A 23 -8.92 3.08 7.26
N MET A 24 -10.00 2.80 7.96
CA MET A 24 -10.00 1.84 9.07
C MET A 24 -9.85 0.41 8.54
N THR A 25 -8.67 -0.14 8.70
CA THR A 25 -8.31 -1.50 8.31
C THR A 25 -7.63 -2.23 9.46
N ASP A 26 -7.61 -3.55 9.41
CA ASP A 26 -6.91 -4.36 10.42
C ASP A 26 -5.41 -4.01 10.44
N GLY A 27 -4.84 -3.99 11.64
CA GLY A 27 -3.43 -3.67 11.87
C GLY A 27 -3.13 -2.17 12.00
N LEU A 28 -4.08 -1.28 11.67
CA LEU A 28 -3.86 0.16 11.80
C LEU A 28 -3.89 0.61 13.26
N ARG A 29 -2.83 1.28 13.71
CA ARG A 29 -2.82 1.93 15.04
C ARG A 29 -3.56 3.25 14.99
N VAL A 30 -4.60 3.37 15.80
CA VAL A 30 -5.46 4.54 15.84
C VAL A 30 -5.56 5.12 17.24
N ARG A 31 -5.68 6.44 17.34
CA ARG A 31 -6.09 7.12 18.55
C ARG A 31 -7.58 7.38 18.46
N VAL A 32 -8.32 6.85 19.44
CA VAL A 32 -9.77 7.03 19.50
C VAL A 32 -10.18 7.76 20.77
N GLY A 33 -11.26 8.54 20.69
CA GLY A 33 -11.94 9.14 21.82
C GLY A 33 -13.32 8.52 21.97
N GLY A 34 -13.84 8.54 23.20
CA GLY A 34 -15.14 8.00 23.50
C GLY A 34 -15.47 8.03 24.98
N ARG A 35 -16.58 7.42 25.35
CA ARG A 35 -17.05 7.29 26.73
C ARG A 35 -16.99 5.83 27.19
N LEU A 36 -16.70 5.62 28.46
CA LEU A 36 -16.80 4.31 29.08
C LEU A 36 -18.27 4.01 29.41
N ALA A 37 -18.72 2.84 29.01
CA ALA A 37 -20.01 2.27 29.44
C ALA A 37 -19.74 1.02 30.27
N VAL A 38 -20.43 0.97 31.43
CA VAL A 38 -20.36 -0.18 32.34
C VAL A 38 -21.67 -0.93 32.23
N TYR A 39 -21.59 -2.22 32.01
CA TYR A 39 -22.73 -3.14 31.98
C TYR A 39 -22.64 -4.11 33.17
N PRO A 40 -23.17 -3.76 34.33
CA PRO A 40 -23.02 -4.55 35.56
C PRO A 40 -23.50 -5.99 35.42
N GLU A 41 -24.61 -6.18 34.70
CA GLU A 41 -25.22 -7.50 34.48
C GLU A 41 -24.30 -8.46 33.71
N ARG A 42 -23.35 -7.93 32.91
CA ARG A 42 -22.40 -8.69 32.11
C ARG A 42 -20.98 -8.57 32.63
N SER A 43 -20.76 -7.90 33.74
CA SER A 43 -19.44 -7.58 34.32
C SER A 43 -18.48 -7.04 33.25
N THR A 44 -18.97 -6.20 32.33
CA THR A 44 -18.23 -5.73 31.18
C THR A 44 -18.12 -4.22 31.18
N VAL A 45 -16.91 -3.73 30.91
CA VAL A 45 -16.63 -2.31 30.61
C VAL A 45 -16.26 -2.17 29.14
N GLN A 46 -16.91 -1.24 28.45
CA GLN A 46 -16.67 -0.99 27.04
C GLN A 46 -16.34 0.48 26.81
N LEU A 47 -15.37 0.74 25.94
CA LEU A 47 -15.15 2.08 25.36
C LEU A 47 -16.05 2.24 24.14
N LEU A 48 -17.02 3.12 24.23
CA LEU A 48 -17.91 3.50 23.14
C LEU A 48 -17.25 4.64 22.36
N MET A 49 -16.69 4.30 21.21
CA MET A 49 -15.97 5.24 20.34
C MET A 49 -16.95 6.23 19.70
N ASP A 50 -16.61 7.52 19.75
CA ASP A 50 -17.32 8.60 19.07
C ASP A 50 -16.39 9.53 18.27
N ARG A 51 -15.08 9.42 18.46
CA ARG A 51 -14.05 10.26 17.80
C ARG A 51 -12.83 9.44 17.40
N ILE A 52 -12.14 9.92 16.38
CA ILE A 52 -10.86 9.41 15.91
C ILE A 52 -9.92 10.57 15.64
N ASP A 53 -8.63 10.36 15.87
CA ASP A 53 -7.57 11.31 15.58
C ASP A 53 -6.71 10.77 14.43
N PRO A 54 -6.94 11.21 13.18
CA PRO A 54 -6.17 10.76 12.03
C PRO A 54 -4.72 11.24 12.07
N THR A 55 -4.45 12.42 12.66
CA THR A 55 -3.11 13.00 12.74
C THR A 55 -2.15 12.10 13.52
N PHE A 56 -2.64 11.45 14.57
CA PHE A 56 -1.85 10.49 15.33
C PHE A 56 -1.40 9.31 14.46
N THR A 57 -2.33 8.74 13.69
CA THR A 57 -2.05 7.60 12.81
C THR A 57 -1.06 7.97 11.71
N LEU A 58 -1.30 9.10 11.02
CA LEU A 58 -0.41 9.60 9.98
C LEU A 58 0.98 9.93 10.51
N GLY A 59 1.05 10.50 11.71
CA GLY A 59 2.32 10.79 12.38
C GLY A 59 3.15 9.52 12.65
N LEU A 60 2.49 8.43 13.09
CA LEU A 60 3.17 7.15 13.28
C LEU A 60 3.66 6.56 11.95
N LEU A 61 2.81 6.55 10.91
CA LEU A 61 3.19 6.06 9.59
C LEU A 61 4.38 6.84 9.02
N GLY A 62 4.38 8.17 9.15
CA GLY A 62 5.49 9.02 8.71
C GLY A 62 6.80 8.74 9.47
N GLN A 63 6.73 8.46 10.77
CA GLN A 63 7.91 8.08 11.57
C GLN A 63 8.46 6.71 11.14
N GLU A 64 7.60 5.71 10.95
CA GLU A 64 7.98 4.38 10.49
C GLU A 64 8.62 4.45 9.10
N ARG A 65 8.04 5.22 8.16
CA ARG A 65 8.61 5.49 6.83
C ARG A 65 10.01 6.11 6.93
N THR A 66 10.17 7.17 7.69
CA THR A 66 11.46 7.87 7.86
C THR A 66 12.53 6.94 8.43
N ARG A 67 12.17 6.13 9.42
CA ARG A 67 13.06 5.15 10.03
C ARG A 67 13.52 4.09 9.02
N LEU A 68 12.58 3.58 8.21
CA LEU A 68 12.88 2.56 7.20
C LEU A 68 13.81 3.12 6.12
N LEU A 69 13.53 4.32 5.59
CA LEU A 69 14.38 4.99 4.62
C LEU A 69 15.82 5.18 5.14
N ALA A 70 15.95 5.63 6.40
CA ALA A 70 17.25 5.77 7.03
C ALA A 70 18.02 4.46 7.16
N ALA A 71 17.32 3.37 7.51
CA ALA A 71 17.89 2.03 7.61
C ALA A 71 18.38 1.54 6.24
N LEU A 72 17.52 1.55 5.21
CA LEU A 72 17.86 1.12 3.85
C LEU A 72 19.00 1.93 3.24
N SER A 73 19.01 3.25 3.52
CA SER A 73 20.10 4.13 3.08
C SER A 73 21.42 3.79 3.75
N SER A 74 21.41 3.55 5.07
CA SER A 74 22.63 3.17 5.82
C SER A 74 23.20 1.81 5.42
N GLU A 75 22.34 0.92 4.95
CA GLU A 75 22.72 -0.39 4.40
C GLU A 75 23.18 -0.29 2.93
N GLY A 76 22.99 0.85 2.27
CA GLY A 76 23.35 1.06 0.86
C GLY A 76 22.43 0.36 -0.15
N VAL A 77 21.25 -0.08 0.27
CA VAL A 77 20.32 -0.86 -0.58
C VAL A 77 19.14 -0.06 -1.10
N LEU A 78 18.94 1.18 -0.65
CA LEU A 78 17.79 2.00 -1.00
C LEU A 78 17.60 2.16 -2.51
N ARG A 79 18.68 2.26 -3.27
CA ARG A 79 18.65 2.45 -4.73
C ARG A 79 19.17 1.23 -5.51
N ALA A 80 19.30 0.09 -4.87
CA ALA A 80 19.90 -1.08 -5.51
C ALA A 80 19.14 -1.54 -6.76
N ASN A 81 17.81 -1.46 -6.77
CA ASN A 81 17.02 -1.84 -7.94
C ASN A 81 17.12 -0.84 -9.10
N ALA A 82 17.38 0.43 -8.83
CA ALA A 82 17.56 1.44 -9.88
C ALA A 82 18.83 1.18 -10.74
N GLU A 83 19.76 0.38 -10.23
CA GLU A 83 21.01 -0.01 -10.94
C GLU A 83 20.85 -1.30 -11.75
N VAL A 84 19.70 -2.00 -11.61
CA VAL A 84 19.44 -3.25 -12.35
C VAL A 84 19.27 -2.94 -13.83
N PRO A 85 20.03 -3.60 -14.73
CA PRO A 85 19.89 -3.41 -16.16
C PRO A 85 18.50 -3.81 -16.65
N ILE A 86 17.87 -2.93 -17.39
CA ILE A 86 16.59 -3.20 -18.05
C ILE A 86 16.86 -3.45 -19.53
N PRO A 87 16.21 -4.43 -20.17
CA PRO A 87 16.29 -4.60 -21.63
C PRO A 87 15.94 -3.31 -22.36
N VAL A 88 16.62 -3.03 -23.48
CA VAL A 88 16.36 -1.82 -24.28
C VAL A 88 14.90 -1.70 -24.69
N VAL A 89 14.26 -2.85 -24.93
CA VAL A 89 12.82 -2.94 -25.20
C VAL A 89 12.23 -4.08 -24.34
N PRO A 90 11.69 -3.78 -23.16
CA PRO A 90 11.07 -4.79 -22.30
C PRO A 90 9.71 -5.18 -22.90
N MET A 91 9.65 -6.31 -23.58
CA MET A 91 8.43 -6.78 -24.25
C MET A 91 7.51 -7.63 -23.35
N HIS A 92 8.06 -8.25 -22.31
CA HIS A 92 7.30 -9.06 -21.35
C HIS A 92 7.22 -8.38 -20.00
N ILE A 93 6.08 -7.80 -19.70
CA ILE A 93 5.82 -7.05 -18.48
C ILE A 93 5.12 -7.95 -17.45
N GLY A 94 5.67 -8.01 -16.25
CA GLY A 94 5.02 -8.60 -15.08
C GLY A 94 4.22 -7.54 -14.33
N LEU A 95 2.91 -7.48 -14.53
CA LEU A 95 2.05 -6.50 -13.88
C LEU A 95 1.57 -7.05 -12.53
N ILE A 96 2.00 -6.40 -11.44
CA ILE A 96 1.57 -6.72 -10.06
C ILE A 96 0.57 -5.67 -9.61
N THR A 97 -0.66 -6.06 -9.40
CA THR A 97 -1.75 -5.19 -8.97
C THR A 97 -2.94 -6.01 -8.49
N SER A 98 -3.95 -5.37 -7.92
CA SER A 98 -5.20 -6.06 -7.58
C SER A 98 -6.04 -6.28 -8.84
N LEU A 99 -6.30 -7.55 -9.16
CA LEU A 99 -7.01 -7.95 -10.37
C LEU A 99 -8.42 -7.31 -10.41
N GLY A 100 -8.79 -6.78 -11.58
CA GLY A 100 -10.08 -6.11 -11.77
C GLY A 100 -10.20 -4.72 -11.12
N SER A 101 -9.12 -4.17 -10.56
CA SER A 101 -9.08 -2.78 -10.09
C SER A 101 -9.06 -1.79 -11.25
N ALA A 102 -9.39 -0.51 -10.97
CA ALA A 102 -9.26 0.55 -11.97
C ALA A 102 -7.82 0.67 -12.47
N ALA A 103 -6.83 0.66 -11.56
CA ALA A 103 -5.42 0.71 -11.94
C ALA A 103 -4.99 -0.45 -12.85
N HIS A 104 -5.52 -1.66 -12.65
CA HIS A 104 -5.30 -2.79 -13.55
C HIS A 104 -5.84 -2.49 -14.96
N ALA A 105 -7.07 -2.00 -15.05
CA ALA A 105 -7.70 -1.67 -16.33
C ALA A 105 -6.97 -0.51 -17.04
N ASP A 106 -6.58 0.53 -16.30
CA ASP A 106 -5.90 1.69 -16.83
C ASP A 106 -4.54 1.31 -17.45
N VAL A 107 -3.73 0.51 -16.73
CA VAL A 107 -2.42 0.05 -17.26
C VAL A 107 -2.58 -0.79 -18.52
N LEU A 108 -3.52 -1.74 -18.54
CA LEU A 108 -3.76 -2.55 -19.72
C LEU A 108 -4.20 -1.68 -20.91
N HIS A 109 -5.09 -0.72 -20.66
CA HIS A 109 -5.55 0.20 -21.69
C HIS A 109 -4.42 1.05 -22.27
N GLU A 110 -3.54 1.61 -21.42
CA GLU A 110 -2.39 2.39 -21.87
C GLU A 110 -1.40 1.55 -22.68
N LEU A 111 -1.11 0.32 -22.23
CA LEU A 111 -0.21 -0.58 -22.97
C LEU A 111 -0.78 -1.00 -24.33
N GLU A 112 -2.08 -1.30 -24.39
CA GLU A 112 -2.78 -1.62 -25.65
C GLU A 112 -2.82 -0.41 -26.60
N SER A 113 -3.13 0.78 -26.07
CA SER A 113 -3.24 2.02 -26.81
C SER A 113 -1.90 2.49 -27.40
N SER A 114 -0.79 2.06 -26.82
CA SER A 114 0.57 2.36 -27.33
C SER A 114 0.84 1.79 -28.72
N GLY A 115 0.07 0.80 -29.15
CA GLY A 115 0.30 0.08 -30.43
C GLY A 115 1.52 -0.85 -30.41
N ILE A 116 2.20 -0.98 -29.27
CA ILE A 116 3.33 -1.90 -29.08
C ILE A 116 2.77 -3.23 -28.60
N GLY A 117 3.19 -4.33 -29.20
CA GLY A 117 2.71 -5.68 -28.86
C GLY A 117 3.30 -6.24 -27.57
N PHE A 118 3.11 -5.55 -26.44
CA PHE A 118 3.56 -6.03 -25.14
C PHE A 118 2.87 -7.34 -24.74
N ARG A 119 3.65 -8.25 -24.19
CA ARG A 119 3.14 -9.41 -23.47
C ARG A 119 3.00 -9.04 -22.01
N VAL A 120 1.78 -9.07 -21.45
CA VAL A 120 1.53 -8.74 -20.04
C VAL A 120 1.13 -10.01 -19.30
N SER A 121 1.87 -10.33 -18.25
CA SER A 121 1.50 -11.36 -17.28
C SER A 121 1.07 -10.69 -15.99
N THR A 122 -0.22 -10.78 -15.65
CA THR A 122 -0.75 -10.17 -14.43
C THR A 122 -0.62 -11.12 -13.25
N PHE A 123 -0.05 -10.61 -12.17
CA PHE A 123 0.05 -11.29 -10.87
C PHE A 123 -0.88 -10.57 -9.89
N ASP A 124 -1.94 -11.27 -9.48
CA ASP A 124 -2.90 -10.72 -8.53
C ASP A 124 -2.26 -10.53 -7.16
N ALA A 125 -2.33 -9.33 -6.63
CA ALA A 125 -1.82 -9.00 -5.32
C ALA A 125 -2.78 -8.08 -4.57
N ARG A 126 -2.95 -8.33 -3.27
CA ARG A 126 -3.61 -7.35 -2.40
C ARG A 126 -2.70 -6.14 -2.27
N THR A 127 -3.23 -4.98 -2.61
CA THR A 127 -2.49 -3.71 -2.62
C THR A 127 -2.88 -2.79 -1.46
N GLN A 128 -3.64 -3.30 -0.49
CA GLN A 128 -4.08 -2.58 0.71
C GLN A 128 -4.37 -3.55 1.86
N GLY A 129 -4.32 -3.03 3.10
CA GLY A 129 -4.56 -3.80 4.31
C GLY A 129 -3.34 -4.59 4.79
N ALA A 130 -3.49 -5.30 5.91
CA ALA A 130 -2.38 -5.99 6.59
C ALA A 130 -1.72 -7.11 5.77
N GLU A 131 -2.46 -7.70 4.84
CA GLU A 131 -1.95 -8.80 4.00
C GLU A 131 -1.23 -8.30 2.72
N ALA A 132 -1.29 -7.00 2.42
CA ALA A 132 -0.70 -6.44 1.21
C ALA A 132 0.80 -6.71 1.09
N PRO A 133 1.64 -6.52 2.13
CA PRO A 133 3.07 -6.76 2.01
C PRO A 133 3.41 -8.19 1.61
N GLY A 134 2.80 -9.17 2.27
CA GLY A 134 3.02 -10.60 1.95
C GLY A 134 2.55 -10.96 0.55
N SER A 135 1.39 -10.43 0.13
CA SER A 135 0.82 -10.67 -1.19
C SER A 135 1.68 -10.09 -2.31
N VAL A 136 2.18 -8.85 -2.15
CA VAL A 136 3.07 -8.20 -3.13
C VAL A 136 4.40 -8.95 -3.25
N VAL A 137 5.02 -9.32 -2.12
CA VAL A 137 6.28 -10.10 -2.11
C VAL A 137 6.12 -11.44 -2.82
N ALA A 138 5.01 -12.16 -2.57
CA ALA A 138 4.73 -13.41 -3.26
C ALA A 138 4.53 -13.22 -4.77
N ALA A 139 3.83 -12.16 -5.18
CA ALA A 139 3.63 -11.81 -6.59
C ALA A 139 4.95 -11.44 -7.28
N MET A 140 5.85 -10.71 -6.60
CA MET A 140 7.19 -10.41 -7.11
C MET A 140 8.02 -11.67 -7.33
N ALA A 141 8.00 -12.61 -6.38
CA ALA A 141 8.69 -13.88 -6.52
C ALA A 141 8.15 -14.69 -7.70
N ALA A 142 6.83 -14.73 -7.90
CA ALA A 142 6.20 -15.41 -9.02
C ALA A 142 6.57 -14.76 -10.37
N ALA A 143 6.57 -13.43 -10.46
CA ALA A 143 6.98 -12.70 -11.66
C ALA A 143 8.45 -12.98 -12.03
N THR A 144 9.32 -12.96 -11.03
CA THR A 144 10.74 -13.29 -11.16
C THR A 144 10.95 -14.72 -11.67
N THR A 145 10.17 -15.68 -11.13
CA THR A 145 10.23 -17.10 -11.54
C THR A 145 9.75 -17.30 -12.98
N LEU A 146 8.75 -16.52 -13.43
CA LEU A 146 8.25 -16.58 -14.81
C LEU A 146 9.28 -16.02 -15.82
N GLY A 147 10.22 -15.20 -15.38
CA GLY A 147 11.22 -14.60 -16.22
C GLY A 147 10.64 -13.50 -17.11
N VAL A 148 9.92 -12.55 -16.52
CA VAL A 148 9.49 -11.33 -17.22
C VAL A 148 10.68 -10.39 -17.43
N ASP A 149 10.58 -9.43 -18.35
CA ASP A 149 11.65 -8.47 -18.64
C ASP A 149 11.72 -7.34 -17.58
N VAL A 150 10.57 -6.96 -17.06
CA VAL A 150 10.41 -5.88 -16.06
C VAL A 150 9.16 -6.15 -15.22
N ILE A 151 9.21 -5.75 -13.98
CA ILE A 151 8.05 -5.78 -13.07
C ILE A 151 7.45 -4.39 -13.00
N LEU A 152 6.14 -4.30 -13.17
CA LEU A 152 5.36 -3.09 -12.96
C LEU A 152 4.44 -3.29 -11.75
N LEU A 153 4.76 -2.63 -10.64
CA LEU A 153 3.98 -2.67 -9.39
C LEU A 153 3.06 -1.46 -9.33
N VAL A 154 1.76 -1.69 -9.47
CA VAL A 154 0.79 -0.60 -9.64
C VAL A 154 -0.33 -0.66 -8.62
N ARG A 155 -0.66 0.50 -8.10
CA ARG A 155 -1.82 0.71 -7.23
C ARG A 155 -2.41 2.09 -7.50
N GLY A 156 -3.71 2.13 -7.71
CA GLY A 156 -4.45 3.38 -7.92
C GLY A 156 -4.52 4.27 -6.67
N GLY A 157 -5.16 5.42 -6.78
CA GLY A 157 -5.39 6.35 -5.67
C GLY A 157 -6.16 5.73 -4.49
N GLY A 158 -6.18 6.40 -3.35
CA GLY A 158 -6.87 6.00 -2.12
C GLY A 158 -6.37 6.79 -0.92
N ALA A 159 -6.75 6.37 0.29
CA ALA A 159 -6.30 7.03 1.50
C ALA A 159 -4.78 6.90 1.70
N ALA A 160 -4.15 7.91 2.33
CA ALA A 160 -2.71 7.87 2.65
C ALA A 160 -2.33 6.63 3.48
N SER A 161 -3.21 6.19 4.40
CA SER A 161 -3.01 4.95 5.16
C SER A 161 -2.98 3.68 4.30
N ASP A 162 -3.63 3.69 3.14
CA ASP A 162 -3.62 2.55 2.22
C ASP A 162 -2.28 2.47 1.47
N LEU A 163 -1.64 3.62 1.20
CA LEU A 163 -0.32 3.71 0.59
C LEU A 163 0.79 3.23 1.54
N ALA A 164 0.57 3.35 2.85
CA ALA A 164 1.52 2.90 3.86
C ALA A 164 1.87 1.40 3.79
N ALA A 165 1.06 0.59 3.11
CA ALA A 165 1.42 -0.80 2.81
C ALA A 165 2.72 -0.91 1.99
N PHE A 166 3.01 0.09 1.14
CA PHE A 166 4.21 0.17 0.31
C PHE A 166 5.40 0.81 1.02
N ASP A 167 5.20 1.29 2.24
CA ASP A 167 6.26 1.65 3.18
C ASP A 167 6.72 0.47 4.04
N HIS A 168 6.26 -0.75 3.75
CA HIS A 168 6.61 -1.93 4.53
C HIS A 168 7.98 -2.48 4.13
N GLU A 169 8.80 -2.79 5.14
CA GLU A 169 10.18 -3.27 4.97
C GLU A 169 10.29 -4.49 4.04
N ALA A 170 9.34 -5.43 4.11
CA ALA A 170 9.37 -6.62 3.27
C ALA A 170 9.25 -6.29 1.77
N ILE A 171 8.41 -5.31 1.39
CA ILE A 171 8.29 -4.86 0.00
C ILE A 171 9.58 -4.16 -0.43
N ALA A 172 10.07 -3.20 0.37
CA ALA A 172 11.29 -2.46 0.04
C ALA A 172 12.49 -3.39 -0.16
N ARG A 173 12.69 -4.37 0.74
CA ARG A 173 13.76 -5.35 0.62
C ARG A 173 13.57 -6.30 -0.56
N SER A 174 12.32 -6.68 -0.87
CA SER A 174 12.02 -7.50 -2.03
C SER A 174 12.35 -6.77 -3.33
N ILE A 175 12.05 -5.47 -3.43
CA ILE A 175 12.45 -4.63 -4.56
C ILE A 175 13.97 -4.52 -4.64
N ALA A 176 14.63 -4.15 -3.53
CA ALA A 176 16.08 -3.95 -3.48
C ALA A 176 16.88 -5.21 -3.87
N SER A 177 16.38 -6.40 -3.55
CA SER A 177 17.02 -7.68 -3.87
C SER A 177 16.58 -8.29 -5.20
N CYS A 178 15.62 -7.68 -5.90
CA CYS A 178 15.13 -8.18 -7.17
C CYS A 178 16.18 -7.97 -8.28
N HIS A 179 16.46 -9.03 -9.05
CA HIS A 179 17.37 -8.95 -10.19
C HIS A 179 16.72 -8.46 -11.49
N LEU A 180 15.40 -8.21 -11.46
CA LEU A 180 14.67 -7.55 -12.53
C LEU A 180 14.41 -6.09 -12.13
N GLY A 181 14.38 -5.18 -13.10
CA GLY A 181 13.96 -3.81 -12.87
C GLY A 181 12.51 -3.77 -12.39
N VAL A 182 12.24 -3.02 -11.33
CA VAL A 182 10.89 -2.82 -10.80
C VAL A 182 10.50 -1.36 -10.99
N TRP A 183 9.43 -1.15 -11.73
CA TRP A 183 8.82 0.17 -11.89
C TRP A 183 7.57 0.25 -11.02
N THR A 184 7.41 1.37 -10.34
CA THR A 184 6.28 1.61 -9.45
C THR A 184 5.34 2.66 -10.03
N GLY A 185 4.05 2.45 -9.81
CA GLY A 185 2.98 3.42 -10.07
C GLY A 185 2.03 3.40 -8.88
N ILE A 186 2.41 4.04 -7.77
CA ILE A 186 1.72 3.94 -6.49
C ILE A 186 1.14 5.30 -6.10
N GLY A 187 -0.20 5.38 -6.00
CA GLY A 187 -0.90 6.60 -5.61
C GLY A 187 -0.88 7.69 -6.70
N HIS A 188 -0.82 8.95 -6.24
CA HIS A 188 -0.69 10.12 -7.10
C HIS A 188 0.76 10.61 -7.13
N GLU A 189 1.10 11.46 -8.08
CA GLU A 189 2.45 12.01 -8.28
C GLU A 189 3.06 12.66 -7.02
N SER A 190 2.21 13.19 -6.11
CA SER A 190 2.62 13.77 -4.83
C SER A 190 2.88 12.76 -3.72
N ASP A 191 2.42 11.51 -3.89
CA ASP A 191 2.39 10.50 -2.83
C ASP A 191 3.49 9.46 -3.06
N ARG A 192 4.69 9.73 -2.57
CA ARG A 192 5.81 8.79 -2.72
C ARG A 192 5.87 7.83 -1.54
N SER A 193 5.90 6.53 -1.82
CA SER A 193 6.15 5.47 -0.84
C SER A 193 7.64 5.11 -0.78
N VAL A 194 8.03 4.28 0.21
CA VAL A 194 9.40 3.70 0.25
C VAL A 194 9.68 2.83 -0.97
N ALA A 195 8.65 2.19 -1.53
CA ALA A 195 8.78 1.39 -2.74
C ALA A 195 9.13 2.22 -3.99
N ASP A 196 8.92 3.56 -3.96
CA ASP A 196 9.21 4.48 -5.06
C ASP A 196 10.62 5.10 -4.99
N GLU A 197 11.35 4.92 -3.87
CA GLU A 197 12.67 5.54 -3.64
C GLU A 197 13.82 4.65 -4.11
#